data_527ac89127593a4ac1394c3ba2b5bf80
#
_entry.id   527ac89127593a4ac1394c3ba2b5bf80
#
_cell.length_a   1.000
_cell.length_b   1.000
_cell.length_c   1.000
_cell.angle_alpha   90.00
_cell.angle_beta   90.00
_cell.angle_gamma   90.00
#
_symmetry.space_group_name_H-M   'P 1'
#
loop_
_entity.id
_entity.type
_entity.pdbx_description
1 polymer ?
#
loop_
_entity_poly.entity_id
_entity_poly.type
_entity_poly.pdbx_seq_one_letter_code
_entity_poly.pdbx_strand_id
1 'polypeptide(L)'
;MKKQNNKDKNKMQVKIKKLSPEAVIPSYAKVGDAGMDLVATSMKFDGTQITYGTGLAMEIPKGFVGLIFPRSSIRKTDLSLSNSVGVIDSGYRGEIQATFNQ
;
A
#
# COMPACT_ATOMS: atom_id res chain seq x y z
N MET A 1 0.92 -17.46 -25.74
CA MET A 1 -0.36 -16.74 -25.70
C MET A 1 -1.37 -17.49 -24.84
N LYS A 2 -1.74 -18.70 -25.25
CA LYS A 2 -2.76 -19.46 -24.55
C LYS A 2 -2.43 -19.73 -23.09
N LYS A 3 -1.19 -20.15 -22.83
CA LYS A 3 -0.73 -20.39 -21.47
C LYS A 3 -0.78 -19.14 -20.62
N GLN A 4 -0.43 -18.01 -21.19
CA GLN A 4 -0.45 -16.76 -20.48
C GLN A 4 -1.89 -16.36 -20.13
N ASN A 5 -2.83 -16.59 -21.03
CA ASN A 5 -4.24 -16.33 -20.74
C ASN A 5 -4.73 -17.15 -19.57
N ASN A 6 -4.30 -18.41 -19.48
CA ASN A 6 -4.67 -19.27 -18.36
C ASN A 6 -4.08 -18.74 -17.05
N LYS A 7 -2.84 -18.26 -17.09
CA LYS A 7 -2.23 -17.63 -15.91
C LYS A 7 -3.00 -16.39 -15.50
N ASP A 8 -3.42 -15.58 -16.47
CA ASP A 8 -4.15 -14.35 -16.19
C ASP A 8 -5.50 -14.63 -15.53
N LYS A 9 -6.16 -15.71 -15.91
CA LYS A 9 -7.42 -16.12 -15.28
C LYS A 9 -7.26 -16.43 -13.80
N ASN A 10 -6.08 -16.90 -13.40
CA ASN A 10 -5.81 -17.28 -12.01
C ASN A 10 -5.15 -16.14 -11.22
N LYS A 11 -4.85 -15.04 -11.87
CA LYS A 11 -4.25 -13.90 -11.18
C LYS A 11 -5.33 -13.07 -10.51
N MET A 12 -5.04 -12.70 -9.27
CA MET A 12 -5.85 -11.72 -8.55
C MET A 12 -5.65 -10.35 -9.19
N GLN A 13 -6.72 -9.62 -9.34
CA GLN A 13 -6.68 -8.23 -9.81
C GLN A 13 -7.11 -7.30 -8.69
N VAL A 14 -6.30 -6.28 -8.44
CA VAL A 14 -6.62 -5.22 -7.51
C VAL A 14 -6.81 -3.95 -8.34
N LYS A 15 -8.01 -3.38 -8.27
CA LYS A 15 -8.29 -2.12 -8.94
C LYS A 15 -7.75 -0.99 -8.09
N ILE A 16 -7.04 -0.06 -8.72
CA ILE A 16 -6.42 1.06 -8.04
C ILE A 16 -6.89 2.36 -8.69
N LYS A 17 -7.32 3.30 -7.85
CA LYS A 17 -7.74 4.61 -8.29
C LYS A 17 -6.79 5.66 -7.75
N LYS A 18 -6.28 6.52 -8.63
CA LYS A 18 -5.53 7.70 -8.21
C LYS A 18 -6.51 8.75 -7.72
N LEU A 19 -6.30 9.21 -6.50
CA LEU A 19 -7.09 10.29 -5.90
C LEU A 19 -6.44 11.64 -6.15
N SER A 20 -5.16 11.65 -6.54
CA SER A 20 -4.43 12.88 -6.89
C SER A 20 -3.53 12.60 -8.07
N PRO A 21 -3.17 13.65 -8.84
CA PRO A 21 -2.27 13.47 -10.01
C PRO A 21 -0.88 12.97 -9.64
N GLU A 22 -0.42 13.27 -8.41
CA GLU A 22 0.91 12.89 -7.95
C GLU A 22 0.99 11.43 -7.50
N ALA A 23 -0.14 10.75 -7.34
CA ALA A 23 -0.16 9.39 -6.85
C ALA A 23 0.62 8.46 -7.79
N VAL A 24 1.35 7.53 -7.18
CA VAL A 24 2.19 6.57 -7.91
C VAL A 24 1.61 5.18 -7.73
N ILE A 25 1.31 4.51 -8.83
CA ILE A 25 0.81 3.13 -8.80
C ILE A 25 1.93 2.24 -8.25
N PRO A 26 1.67 1.44 -7.21
CA PRO A 26 2.71 0.59 -6.64
C PRO A 26 3.20 -0.45 -7.64
N SER A 27 4.46 -0.79 -7.50
CA SER A 27 5.08 -1.82 -8.34
C SER A 27 6.11 -2.57 -7.52
N TYR A 28 6.48 -3.76 -7.98
CA TYR A 28 7.56 -4.50 -7.37
C TYR A 28 8.89 -3.90 -7.80
N ALA A 29 9.78 -3.67 -6.84
CA ALA A 29 11.11 -3.14 -7.14
C ALA A 29 11.93 -4.15 -7.93
N LYS A 30 11.79 -5.43 -7.60
CA LYS A 30 12.50 -6.52 -8.27
C LYS A 30 11.56 -7.69 -8.48
N VAL A 31 11.82 -8.48 -9.51
CA VAL A 31 11.11 -9.73 -9.73
C VAL A 31 11.29 -10.64 -8.52
N GLY A 32 10.20 -11.20 -8.04
CA GLY A 32 10.23 -12.10 -6.89
C GLY A 32 10.03 -11.41 -5.55
N ASP A 33 9.98 -10.10 -5.50
CA ASP A 33 9.66 -9.39 -4.25
C ASP A 33 8.26 -9.75 -3.77
N ALA A 34 8.12 -9.94 -2.46
CA ALA A 34 6.84 -10.31 -1.87
C ALA A 34 5.87 -9.13 -1.82
N GLY A 35 6.39 -7.92 -1.64
CA GLY A 35 5.57 -6.73 -1.51
C GLY A 35 5.92 -5.65 -2.51
N MET A 36 4.94 -4.81 -2.80
CA MET A 36 5.14 -3.62 -3.63
C MET A 36 5.42 -2.41 -2.74
N ASP A 37 6.22 -1.49 -3.26
CA ASP A 37 6.49 -0.24 -2.56
C ASP A 37 5.36 0.76 -2.75
N LEU A 38 4.93 1.38 -1.65
CA LEU A 38 4.02 2.51 -1.68
C LEU A 38 4.82 3.80 -1.58
N VAL A 39 4.40 4.80 -2.34
CA VAL A 39 5.05 6.11 -2.36
C VAL A 39 4.14 7.11 -1.68
N ALA A 40 4.66 7.79 -0.67
CA ALA A 40 3.93 8.86 0.00
C ALA A 40 3.94 10.12 -0.85
N THR A 41 2.77 10.72 -1.03
CA THR A 41 2.63 11.97 -1.77
C THR A 41 2.15 13.12 -0.88
N SER A 42 1.78 12.82 0.36
CA SER A 42 1.41 13.84 1.33
C SER A 42 1.87 13.42 2.72
N MET A 43 1.98 14.40 3.60
CA MET A 43 2.41 14.18 4.98
C MET A 43 1.65 15.13 5.89
N LYS A 44 1.20 14.61 7.03
CA LYS A 44 0.56 15.42 8.06
C LYS A 44 1.18 15.08 9.40
N PHE A 45 1.67 16.07 10.11
CA PHE A 45 2.28 15.93 11.42
C PHE A 45 1.41 16.63 12.46
N ASP A 46 1.06 15.92 13.54
CA ASP A 46 0.23 16.47 14.60
C ASP A 46 1.00 16.68 15.91
N GLY A 47 2.33 16.61 15.88
CA GLY A 47 3.18 16.76 17.05
C GLY A 47 3.61 15.45 17.69
N THR A 48 2.87 14.37 17.47
CA THR A 48 3.20 13.04 18.01
C THR A 48 3.25 11.98 16.92
N GLN A 49 2.44 12.12 15.88
CA GLN A 49 2.32 11.15 14.81
C GLN A 49 2.49 11.82 13.47
N ILE A 50 3.04 11.05 12.53
CA ILE A 50 3.15 11.47 11.14
C ILE A 50 2.29 10.54 10.30
N THR A 51 1.36 11.11 9.53
CA THR A 51 0.51 10.35 8.60
C THR A 51 0.95 10.65 7.19
N TYR A 52 1.33 9.59 6.47
CA TYR A 52 1.66 9.67 5.06
C TYR A 52 0.47 9.20 4.25
N GLY A 53 0.09 9.99 3.23
CA GLY A 53 -0.94 9.62 2.30
C GLY A 53 -0.33 9.20 0.97
N THR A 54 -0.93 8.22 0.33
CA THR A 54 -0.44 7.72 -0.97
C THR A 54 -1.17 8.34 -2.16
N GLY A 55 -2.33 8.96 -1.91
CA GLY A 55 -3.19 9.43 -2.99
C GLY A 55 -3.86 8.30 -3.77
N LEU A 56 -3.91 7.10 -3.20
CA LEU A 56 -4.48 5.93 -3.86
C LEU A 56 -5.62 5.36 -3.05
N ALA A 57 -6.65 4.88 -3.74
CA ALA A 57 -7.67 4.00 -3.18
C ALA A 57 -7.59 2.67 -3.91
N MET A 58 -7.82 1.59 -3.19
CA MET A 58 -7.71 0.25 -3.75
C MET A 58 -8.98 -0.55 -3.49
N GLU A 59 -9.34 -1.37 -4.45
CA GLU A 59 -10.41 -2.35 -4.29
C GLU A 59 -9.79 -3.72 -4.14
N ILE A 60 -9.63 -4.16 -2.88
CA ILE A 60 -9.12 -5.49 -2.58
C ILE A 60 -10.23 -6.50 -2.86
N PRO A 61 -9.98 -7.54 -3.64
CA PRO A 61 -11.02 -8.53 -3.93
C PRO A 61 -11.56 -9.18 -2.66
N LYS A 62 -12.84 -9.53 -2.69
CA LYS A 62 -13.49 -10.20 -1.59
C LYS A 62 -12.77 -11.51 -1.26
N GLY A 63 -12.58 -11.78 0.03
CA GLY A 63 -11.81 -12.94 0.47
C GLY A 63 -10.33 -12.68 0.62
N PHE A 64 -9.88 -11.47 0.32
CA PHE A 64 -8.47 -11.07 0.46
C PHE A 64 -8.36 -9.87 1.37
N VAL A 65 -7.16 -9.59 1.82
CA VAL A 65 -6.86 -8.46 2.67
C VAL A 65 -5.55 -7.84 2.19
N GLY A 66 -5.47 -6.50 2.28
CA GLY A 66 -4.22 -5.80 2.03
C GLY A 66 -3.47 -5.61 3.34
N LEU A 67 -2.16 -5.83 3.33
CA LEU A 67 -1.33 -5.63 4.50
C LEU A 67 -0.23 -4.63 4.16
N ILE A 68 -0.05 -3.64 5.03
CA ILE A 68 0.98 -2.62 4.89
C ILE A 68 2.01 -2.85 5.99
N PHE A 69 3.25 -3.06 5.56
CA PHE A 69 4.38 -3.24 6.47
C PHE A 69 5.35 -2.08 6.31
N PRO A 70 5.98 -1.62 7.41
CA PRO A 70 7.07 -0.67 7.28
C PRO A 70 8.25 -1.33 6.57
N ARG A 71 9.00 -0.53 5.83
CA ARG A 71 10.21 -1.02 5.18
C ARG A 71 11.29 -1.26 6.23
N SER A 72 12.22 -2.16 5.91
CA SER A 72 13.33 -2.46 6.82
C SER A 72 14.18 -1.22 7.14
N SER A 73 14.25 -0.26 6.22
CA SER A 73 14.98 0.98 6.44
C SER A 73 14.38 1.87 7.53
N ILE A 74 13.11 1.65 7.92
CA ILE A 74 12.46 2.45 8.95
C ILE A 74 13.16 2.31 10.31
N ARG A 75 13.85 1.19 10.53
CA ARG A 75 14.60 0.96 11.77
C ARG A 75 15.74 1.97 11.99
N LYS A 76 16.13 2.67 10.93
CA LYS A 76 17.19 3.71 11.00
C LYS A 76 16.63 5.05 11.48
N THR A 77 15.34 5.12 11.72
CA THR A 77 14.66 6.31 12.20
C THR A 77 14.02 6.03 13.56
N ASP A 78 13.50 7.06 14.19
CA ASP A 78 12.75 6.91 15.44
C ASP A 78 11.27 6.63 15.18
N LEU A 79 10.91 6.35 13.94
CA LEU A 79 9.51 6.13 13.55
C LEU A 79 9.14 4.66 13.67
N SER A 80 7.91 4.42 14.10
CA SER A 80 7.30 3.10 14.09
C SER A 80 5.87 3.22 13.58
N LEU A 81 5.43 2.25 12.79
CA LEU A 81 4.06 2.22 12.31
C LEU A 81 3.12 2.04 13.51
N SER A 82 2.13 2.92 13.65
CA SER A 82 1.29 3.01 14.85
C SER A 82 0.58 1.71 15.18
N ASN A 83 0.14 0.98 14.16
CA ASN A 83 -0.61 -0.27 14.34
C ASN A 83 0.23 -1.49 13.96
N SER A 84 1.55 -1.36 13.92
CA SER A 84 2.52 -2.41 13.56
C SER A 84 2.35 -2.93 12.14
N VAL A 85 1.14 -3.34 11.77
CA VAL A 85 0.77 -3.77 10.42
C VAL A 85 -0.55 -3.09 10.08
N GLY A 86 -0.57 -2.36 8.98
CA GLY A 86 -1.81 -1.77 8.48
C GLY A 86 -2.65 -2.81 7.77
N VAL A 87 -3.95 -2.84 8.05
CA VAL A 87 -4.87 -3.80 7.45
C VAL A 87 -5.86 -3.04 6.56
N ILE A 88 -5.92 -3.44 5.29
CA ILE A 88 -6.86 -2.85 4.32
C ILE A 88 -7.92 -3.90 4.02
N ASP A 89 -9.13 -3.66 4.53
CA ASP A 89 -10.25 -4.55 4.29
C ASP A 89 -10.71 -4.48 2.83
N SER A 90 -11.32 -5.57 2.35
CA SER A 90 -11.82 -5.62 0.98
C SER A 90 -12.90 -4.56 0.72
N GLY A 91 -13.61 -4.13 1.75
CA GLY A 91 -14.63 -3.08 1.62
C GLY A 91 -14.12 -1.65 1.76
N TYR A 92 -12.85 -1.47 2.11
CA TYR A 92 -12.31 -0.14 2.32
C TYR A 92 -12.09 0.57 0.98
N ARG A 93 -12.66 1.76 0.84
CA ARG A 93 -12.58 2.55 -0.40
C ARG A 93 -11.90 3.91 -0.18
N GLY A 94 -11.43 4.16 1.03
CA GLY A 94 -10.73 5.40 1.32
C GLY A 94 -9.29 5.42 0.84
N GLU A 95 -8.62 6.52 1.11
CA GLU A 95 -7.21 6.66 0.77
C GLU A 95 -6.34 5.72 1.60
N ILE A 96 -5.37 5.09 0.96
CA ILE A 96 -4.38 4.27 1.64
C ILE A 96 -3.39 5.21 2.32
N GLN A 97 -3.29 5.08 3.64
CA GLN A 97 -2.44 5.93 4.46
C GLN A 97 -1.66 5.09 5.46
N ALA A 98 -0.54 5.62 5.93
CA ALA A 98 0.25 4.99 6.98
C ALA A 98 0.61 6.05 8.02
N THR A 99 0.33 5.75 9.27
CA THR A 99 0.61 6.65 10.39
C THR A 99 1.74 6.06 11.24
N PHE A 100 2.73 6.89 11.52
CA PHE A 100 3.91 6.49 12.27
C PHE A 100 3.98 7.27 13.57
N ASN A 101 4.36 6.59 14.65
CA ASN A 101 4.72 7.21 15.91
C ASN A 101 6.17 7.63 15.88
N GLN A 102 6.45 8.71 16.56
CA GLN A 102 7.82 9.17 16.82
C GLN A 102 8.33 8.62 18.14
#